data_006b19bcd05557d56edef91829057c2e
#
_entry.id   006b19bcd05557d56edef91829057c2e
#
_cell.length_a   1.000
_cell.length_b   1.000
_cell.length_c   1.000
_cell.angle_alpha   90.00
_cell.angle_beta   90.00
_cell.angle_gamma   90.00
#
_symmetry.space_group_name_H-M   'P 1'
#
loop_
_entity.id
_entity.type
_entity.pdbx_description
1 polymer ?
#
loop_
_entity_poly.entity_id
_entity_poly.type
_entity_poly.pdbx_seq_one_letter_code
_entity_poly.pdbx_strand_id
1 'polypeptide(L)'
;MARLPGDRTRNPEHLTIGPLDLAARVDEALEVQAIAFGIGAEEVAVRRHIVLRHLDCPGARALGATTPTGRLAGFVYGMPNNRGHWWSTVVESYLRAQGNDGWLDGSFVITELHVHPAYQGRGAGRGLISALTDTCGLDRSILSAIDTDSPARRLYRSLGYTDLARQVLFPSAPRPYAVMGAPLPLPRS
;
A
#
# COMPACT_ATOMS: atom_id res chain seq x y z
N MET A 1 -9.55 16.36 48.82
CA MET A 1 -9.53 16.49 47.34
C MET A 1 -8.27 15.82 46.82
N ALA A 2 -8.39 14.57 46.39
CA ALA A 2 -7.27 13.81 45.84
C ALA A 2 -7.16 14.10 44.36
N ARG A 3 -5.98 14.56 43.89
CA ARG A 3 -5.65 14.73 42.50
C ARG A 3 -5.55 13.34 41.84
N LEU A 4 -6.34 13.12 40.79
CA LEU A 4 -6.20 11.98 39.90
C LEU A 4 -4.80 12.00 39.25
N PRO A 5 -4.12 10.85 39.11
CA PRO A 5 -2.82 10.78 38.44
C PRO A 5 -3.01 11.06 36.96
N GLY A 6 -2.26 12.04 36.52
CA GLY A 6 -2.27 12.55 35.13
C GLY A 6 -2.00 11.47 34.07
N ASP A 7 -2.71 11.65 33.00
CA ASP A 7 -2.51 11.05 31.70
C ASP A 7 -1.02 10.91 31.37
N ARG A 8 -0.52 9.67 31.39
CA ARG A 8 0.83 9.36 30.91
C ARG A 8 0.79 9.60 29.41
N THR A 9 1.35 10.70 28.97
CA THR A 9 1.73 10.93 27.56
C THR A 9 2.41 9.65 27.07
N ARG A 10 1.67 8.84 26.28
CA ARG A 10 2.23 7.69 25.60
C ARG A 10 3.35 8.22 24.69
N ASN A 11 4.58 7.96 25.10
CA ASN A 11 5.74 8.13 24.25
C ASN A 11 5.42 7.40 22.92
N PRO A 12 5.50 8.06 21.76
CA PRO A 12 5.11 7.43 20.50
C PRO A 12 5.97 6.16 20.32
N GLU A 13 5.32 4.99 20.33
CA GLU A 13 6.02 3.72 20.10
C GLU A 13 6.80 3.83 18.79
N HIS A 14 8.10 3.65 18.86
CA HIS A 14 8.98 3.70 17.69
C HIS A 14 8.73 2.44 16.84
N LEU A 15 8.23 2.62 15.63
CA LEU A 15 8.02 1.50 14.71
C LEU A 15 9.34 1.14 14.01
N THR A 16 9.61 -0.15 13.88
CA THR A 16 10.70 -0.68 13.06
C THR A 16 10.16 -1.15 11.73
N ILE A 17 10.74 -0.67 10.62
CA ILE A 17 10.38 -1.11 9.26
C ILE A 17 11.42 -2.12 8.79
N GLY A 18 10.97 -3.26 8.30
CA GLY A 18 11.84 -4.32 7.80
C GLY A 18 11.10 -5.39 6.99
N PRO A 19 11.84 -6.37 6.46
CA PRO A 19 11.26 -7.48 5.70
C PRO A 19 10.14 -8.18 6.48
N LEU A 20 9.07 -8.54 5.79
CA LEU A 20 7.92 -9.22 6.36
C LEU A 20 7.70 -10.56 5.66
N ASP A 21 7.72 -11.65 6.41
CA ASP A 21 7.11 -12.90 5.95
C ASP A 21 5.60 -12.75 5.96
N LEU A 22 5.08 -12.17 4.87
CA LEU A 22 3.65 -11.84 4.77
C LEU A 22 2.80 -13.11 4.68
N ALA A 23 3.33 -14.22 4.17
CA ALA A 23 2.60 -15.48 4.13
C ALA A 23 2.37 -16.03 5.54
N ALA A 24 3.41 -16.01 6.39
CA ALA A 24 3.31 -16.45 7.78
C ALA A 24 2.45 -15.51 8.65
N ARG A 25 2.37 -14.23 8.30
CA ARG A 25 1.63 -13.20 9.07
C ARG A 25 0.42 -12.64 8.32
N VAL A 26 -0.12 -13.39 7.36
CA VAL A 26 -1.20 -12.91 6.49
C VAL A 26 -2.47 -12.53 7.28
N ASP A 27 -2.81 -13.30 8.28
CA ASP A 27 -4.03 -13.04 9.07
C ASP A 27 -3.89 -11.75 9.90
N GLU A 28 -2.72 -11.48 10.48
CA GLU A 28 -2.43 -10.23 11.18
C GLU A 28 -2.41 -9.02 10.22
N ALA A 29 -1.86 -9.19 9.02
CA ALA A 29 -1.87 -8.15 8.00
C ALA A 29 -3.30 -7.82 7.53
N LEU A 30 -4.13 -8.83 7.36
CA LEU A 30 -5.54 -8.66 6.99
C LEU A 30 -6.36 -8.04 8.11
N GLU A 31 -6.03 -8.30 9.38
CA GLU A 31 -6.63 -7.57 10.52
C GLU A 31 -6.30 -6.07 10.45
N VAL A 32 -5.04 -5.73 10.20
CA VAL A 32 -4.62 -4.32 10.00
C VAL A 32 -5.37 -3.70 8.82
N GLN A 33 -5.51 -4.40 7.70
CA GLN A 33 -6.26 -3.93 6.53
C GLN A 33 -7.74 -3.75 6.85
N ALA A 34 -8.38 -4.73 7.53
CA ALA A 34 -9.78 -4.67 7.88
C ALA A 34 -10.10 -3.45 8.75
N ILE A 35 -9.26 -3.19 9.76
CA ILE A 35 -9.42 -2.03 10.65
C ILE A 35 -9.16 -0.71 9.88
N ALA A 36 -8.14 -0.67 9.01
CA ALA A 36 -7.77 0.55 8.30
C ALA A 36 -8.74 0.90 7.16
N PHE A 37 -9.35 -0.10 6.52
CA PHE A 37 -10.15 0.08 5.30
C PHE A 37 -11.65 -0.22 5.51
N GLY A 38 -12.04 -0.81 6.66
CA GLY A 38 -13.43 -1.09 7.00
C GLY A 38 -14.04 -2.26 6.22
N ILE A 39 -13.26 -3.33 5.96
CA ILE A 39 -13.75 -4.50 5.24
C ILE A 39 -14.29 -5.57 6.19
N GLY A 40 -15.32 -6.30 5.74
CA GLY A 40 -15.96 -7.38 6.50
C GLY A 40 -15.23 -8.72 6.39
N ALA A 41 -15.63 -9.69 7.23
CA ALA A 41 -15.00 -11.00 7.33
C ALA A 41 -15.00 -11.80 6.01
N GLU A 42 -16.07 -11.74 5.24
CA GLU A 42 -16.16 -12.43 3.94
C GLU A 42 -15.14 -11.89 2.95
N GLU A 43 -14.97 -10.56 2.89
CA GLU A 43 -13.98 -9.92 2.03
C GLU A 43 -12.55 -10.25 2.48
N VAL A 44 -12.30 -10.32 3.79
CA VAL A 44 -11.01 -10.74 4.36
C VAL A 44 -10.62 -12.12 3.88
N ALA A 45 -11.56 -13.09 3.87
CA ALA A 45 -11.30 -14.46 3.39
C ALA A 45 -10.90 -14.48 1.90
N VAL A 46 -11.58 -13.70 1.06
CA VAL A 46 -11.24 -13.56 -0.36
C VAL A 46 -9.84 -12.94 -0.53
N ARG A 47 -9.55 -11.86 0.19
CA ARG A 47 -8.26 -11.16 0.14
C ARG A 47 -7.10 -12.04 0.57
N ARG A 48 -7.30 -12.92 1.53
CA ARG A 48 -6.27 -13.89 1.95
C ARG A 48 -5.75 -14.72 0.78
N HIS A 49 -6.64 -15.27 -0.04
CA HIS A 49 -6.24 -16.03 -1.23
C HIS A 49 -5.54 -15.17 -2.29
N ILE A 50 -5.99 -13.92 -2.45
CA ILE A 50 -5.38 -12.98 -3.39
C ILE A 50 -3.95 -12.64 -2.96
N VAL A 51 -3.74 -12.28 -1.68
CA VAL A 51 -2.42 -11.96 -1.14
C VAL A 51 -1.46 -13.13 -1.33
N LEU A 52 -1.84 -14.35 -0.94
CA LEU A 52 -0.98 -15.53 -1.06
C LEU A 52 -0.58 -15.80 -2.52
N ARG A 53 -1.52 -15.67 -3.48
CA ARG A 53 -1.19 -15.81 -4.91
C ARG A 53 -0.26 -14.72 -5.42
N HIS A 54 -0.39 -13.48 -4.91
CA HIS A 54 0.51 -12.39 -5.29
C HIS A 54 1.93 -12.64 -4.77
N LEU A 55 2.08 -13.26 -3.59
CA LEU A 55 3.40 -13.60 -3.05
C LEU A 55 4.13 -14.67 -3.85
N ASP A 56 3.41 -15.51 -4.61
CA ASP A 56 3.99 -16.49 -5.53
C ASP A 56 4.53 -15.82 -6.83
N CYS A 57 4.20 -14.56 -7.08
CA CYS A 57 4.68 -13.86 -8.27
C CYS A 57 6.19 -13.59 -8.15
N PRO A 58 6.98 -13.85 -9.21
CA PRO A 58 8.41 -13.56 -9.21
C PRO A 58 8.70 -12.10 -8.89
N GLY A 59 9.58 -11.86 -7.91
CA GLY A 59 9.96 -10.52 -7.48
C GLY A 59 8.97 -9.84 -6.54
N ALA A 60 7.93 -10.54 -6.06
CA ALA A 60 7.06 -10.04 -5.01
C ALA A 60 7.86 -9.76 -3.72
N ARG A 61 7.55 -8.66 -3.06
CA ARG A 61 8.23 -8.19 -1.84
C ARG A 61 7.22 -7.64 -0.86
N ALA A 62 7.46 -7.88 0.43
CA ALA A 62 6.65 -7.33 1.51
C ALA A 62 7.51 -6.76 2.63
N LEU A 63 7.08 -5.64 3.19
CA LEU A 63 7.68 -5.03 4.37
C LEU A 63 6.60 -4.78 5.43
N GLY A 64 6.98 -4.87 6.69
CA GLY A 64 6.15 -4.57 7.83
C GLY A 64 6.71 -3.44 8.68
N ALA A 65 5.83 -2.66 9.27
CA ALA A 65 6.13 -1.75 10.36
C ALA A 65 5.68 -2.41 11.66
N THR A 66 6.61 -2.74 12.55
CA THR A 66 6.34 -3.48 13.78
C THR A 66 6.59 -2.62 15.01
N THR A 67 5.77 -2.82 16.04
CA THR A 67 5.96 -2.24 17.36
C THR A 67 7.15 -2.90 18.08
N PRO A 68 7.67 -2.32 19.18
CA PRO A 68 8.69 -2.95 20.02
C PRO A 68 8.28 -4.32 20.59
N THR A 69 6.97 -4.59 20.68
CA THR A 69 6.43 -5.88 21.11
C THR A 69 6.25 -6.88 19.96
N GLY A 70 6.66 -6.52 18.74
CA GLY A 70 6.58 -7.38 17.55
C GLY A 70 5.22 -7.39 16.86
N ARG A 71 4.22 -6.63 17.32
CA ARG A 71 2.91 -6.52 16.64
C ARG A 71 3.04 -5.74 15.32
N LEU A 72 2.29 -6.17 14.31
CA LEU A 72 2.23 -5.48 13.03
C LEU A 72 1.37 -4.21 13.16
N ALA A 73 1.97 -3.06 12.95
CA ALA A 73 1.30 -1.75 12.95
C ALA A 73 0.93 -1.30 11.53
N GLY A 74 1.58 -1.87 10.51
CA GLY A 74 1.32 -1.60 9.11
C GLY A 74 2.14 -2.50 8.21
N PHE A 75 1.74 -2.60 6.97
CA PHE A 75 2.47 -3.37 5.96
C PHE A 75 2.31 -2.76 4.57
N VAL A 76 3.21 -3.13 3.70
CA VAL A 76 3.18 -2.85 2.27
C VAL A 76 3.67 -4.08 1.52
N TYR A 77 3.06 -4.40 0.39
CA TYR A 77 3.64 -5.34 -0.55
C TYR A 77 3.38 -4.93 -1.99
N GLY A 78 4.20 -5.46 -2.86
CA GLY A 78 4.12 -5.21 -4.29
C GLY A 78 4.93 -6.21 -5.08
N MET A 79 4.86 -6.10 -6.40
CA MET A 79 5.53 -7.00 -7.34
C MET A 79 5.80 -6.29 -8.67
N PRO A 80 6.75 -6.77 -9.47
CA PRO A 80 6.91 -6.33 -10.86
C PRO A 80 5.60 -6.50 -11.62
N ASN A 81 5.22 -5.51 -12.41
CA ASN A 81 4.00 -5.60 -13.19
C ASN A 81 4.12 -6.64 -14.30
N ASN A 82 3.00 -7.32 -14.56
CA ASN A 82 2.81 -8.18 -15.70
C ASN A 82 1.51 -7.81 -16.39
N ARG A 83 1.55 -7.51 -17.70
CA ARG A 83 0.36 -7.13 -18.47
C ARG A 83 -0.74 -8.19 -18.47
N GLY A 84 -0.41 -9.47 -18.24
CA GLY A 84 -1.38 -10.55 -18.10
C GLY A 84 -2.11 -10.59 -16.75
N HIS A 85 -1.71 -9.79 -15.77
CA HIS A 85 -2.43 -9.69 -14.51
C HIS A 85 -3.77 -8.98 -14.69
N TRP A 86 -4.79 -9.44 -13.98
CA TRP A 86 -6.13 -8.86 -14.02
C TRP A 86 -6.13 -7.33 -13.81
N TRP A 87 -5.37 -6.83 -12.85
CA TRP A 87 -5.27 -5.40 -12.60
C TRP A 87 -4.80 -4.63 -13.85
N SER A 88 -3.72 -5.10 -14.48
CA SER A 88 -3.17 -4.48 -15.70
C SER A 88 -4.19 -4.48 -16.84
N THR A 89 -4.90 -5.58 -17.02
CA THR A 89 -5.95 -5.70 -18.05
C THR A 89 -7.06 -4.67 -17.84
N VAL A 90 -7.45 -4.42 -16.58
CA VAL A 90 -8.49 -3.42 -16.28
C VAL A 90 -8.00 -2.01 -16.56
N VAL A 91 -6.79 -1.65 -16.11
CA VAL A 91 -6.30 -0.26 -16.19
C VAL A 91 -5.74 0.12 -17.55
N GLU A 92 -5.40 -0.84 -18.39
CA GLU A 92 -4.73 -0.60 -19.69
C GLU A 92 -5.49 0.35 -20.59
N SER A 93 -6.81 0.17 -20.75
CA SER A 93 -7.62 1.02 -21.63
C SER A 93 -7.66 2.47 -21.13
N TYR A 94 -7.72 2.67 -19.82
CA TYR A 94 -7.71 4.00 -19.18
C TYR A 94 -6.34 4.69 -19.34
N LEU A 95 -5.26 3.95 -19.14
CA LEU A 95 -3.90 4.47 -19.34
C LEU A 95 -3.64 4.81 -20.80
N ARG A 96 -4.06 3.95 -21.73
CA ARG A 96 -3.92 4.20 -23.18
C ARG A 96 -4.66 5.45 -23.63
N ALA A 97 -5.86 5.69 -23.11
CA ALA A 97 -6.63 6.89 -23.39
C ALA A 97 -5.93 8.20 -22.97
N GLN A 98 -4.95 8.11 -22.07
CA GLN A 98 -4.12 9.23 -21.59
C GLN A 98 -2.69 9.20 -22.18
N GLY A 99 -2.36 8.25 -23.05
CA GLY A 99 -1.01 8.05 -23.58
C GLY A 99 0.00 7.51 -22.55
N ASN A 100 -0.49 6.88 -21.48
CA ASN A 100 0.30 6.40 -20.33
C ASN A 100 0.43 4.87 -20.26
N ASP A 101 0.00 4.13 -21.28
CA ASP A 101 0.01 2.65 -21.24
C ASP A 101 1.43 2.04 -21.16
N GLY A 102 2.46 2.78 -21.57
CA GLY A 102 3.86 2.41 -21.38
C GLY A 102 4.27 2.28 -19.90
N TRP A 103 3.47 2.79 -18.95
CA TRP A 103 3.70 2.59 -17.52
C TRP A 103 3.42 1.16 -17.06
N LEU A 104 2.75 0.36 -17.87
CA LEU A 104 2.56 -1.06 -17.57
C LEU A 104 3.81 -1.91 -17.79
N ASP A 105 4.82 -1.37 -18.48
CA ASP A 105 6.07 -2.07 -18.74
C ASP A 105 7.15 -1.61 -17.77
N GLY A 106 7.84 -2.55 -17.12
CA GLY A 106 8.96 -2.27 -16.23
C GLY A 106 8.60 -1.46 -14.97
N SER A 107 7.35 -1.48 -14.55
CA SER A 107 6.92 -0.85 -13.30
C SER A 107 6.81 -1.85 -12.16
N PHE A 108 7.08 -1.38 -10.95
CA PHE A 108 6.77 -2.08 -9.70
C PHE A 108 5.39 -1.65 -9.22
N VAL A 109 4.46 -2.59 -9.10
CA VAL A 109 3.10 -2.31 -8.61
C VAL A 109 3.09 -2.37 -7.08
N ILE A 110 2.74 -1.26 -6.44
CA ILE A 110 2.37 -1.29 -5.02
C ILE A 110 0.94 -1.82 -4.95
N THR A 111 0.79 -3.04 -4.45
CA THR A 111 -0.51 -3.74 -4.44
C THR A 111 -1.35 -3.33 -3.24
N GLU A 112 -0.75 -3.35 -2.04
CA GLU A 112 -1.43 -2.92 -0.81
C GLU A 112 -0.46 -2.13 0.07
N LEU A 113 -0.98 -1.07 0.69
CA LEU A 113 -0.32 -0.31 1.76
C LEU A 113 -1.36 0.02 2.83
N HIS A 114 -1.21 -0.55 4.00
CA HIS A 114 -2.10 -0.30 5.13
C HIS A 114 -1.31 0.00 6.40
N VAL A 115 -1.79 0.97 7.16
CA VAL A 115 -1.28 1.30 8.50
C VAL A 115 -2.47 1.36 9.44
N HIS A 116 -2.37 0.65 10.54
CA HIS A 116 -3.39 0.63 11.59
C HIS A 116 -3.67 2.09 12.07
N PRO A 117 -4.94 2.51 12.25
CA PRO A 117 -5.30 3.89 12.56
C PRO A 117 -4.55 4.49 13.74
N ALA A 118 -4.27 3.71 14.78
CA ALA A 118 -3.52 4.16 15.96
C ALA A 118 -2.07 4.60 15.65
N TYR A 119 -1.52 4.20 14.50
CA TYR A 119 -0.14 4.48 14.07
C TYR A 119 -0.06 5.37 12.83
N GLN A 120 -1.20 5.80 12.28
CA GLN A 120 -1.24 6.74 11.15
C GLN A 120 -0.74 8.14 11.55
N GLY A 121 -0.40 8.96 10.55
CA GLY A 121 0.07 10.33 10.76
C GLY A 121 1.49 10.47 11.33
N ARG A 122 2.24 9.36 11.46
CA ARG A 122 3.59 9.31 12.06
C ARG A 122 4.68 8.88 11.07
N GLY A 123 4.41 8.99 9.78
CA GLY A 123 5.39 8.66 8.74
C GLY A 123 5.50 7.17 8.38
N ALA A 124 4.80 6.25 9.07
CA ALA A 124 4.90 4.81 8.81
C ALA A 124 4.60 4.43 7.35
N GLY A 125 3.53 4.98 6.77
CA GLY A 125 3.18 4.72 5.36
C GLY A 125 4.25 5.21 4.38
N ARG A 126 4.84 6.40 4.63
CA ARG A 126 5.95 6.92 3.84
C ARG A 126 7.16 6.00 3.94
N GLY A 127 7.55 5.65 5.16
CA GLY A 127 8.70 4.77 5.39
C GLY A 127 8.53 3.41 4.72
N LEU A 128 7.36 2.80 4.81
CA LEU A 128 7.05 1.52 4.18
C LEU A 128 7.19 1.57 2.66
N ILE A 129 6.55 2.54 2.00
CA ILE A 129 6.58 2.62 0.52
C ILE A 129 7.97 2.98 0.01
N SER A 130 8.68 3.91 0.66
CA SER A 130 10.06 4.27 0.28
C SER A 130 10.99 3.07 0.42
N ALA A 131 10.98 2.38 1.56
CA ALA A 131 11.82 1.20 1.77
C ALA A 131 11.51 0.06 0.79
N LEU A 132 10.23 -0.16 0.42
CA LEU A 132 9.86 -1.18 -0.55
C LEU A 132 10.38 -0.84 -1.95
N THR A 133 10.18 0.41 -2.38
CA THR A 133 10.61 0.85 -3.72
C THR A 133 12.12 0.96 -3.85
N ASP A 134 12.85 1.30 -2.79
CA ASP A 134 14.32 1.33 -2.78
C ASP A 134 14.94 -0.06 -3.07
N THR A 135 14.18 -1.13 -2.83
CA THR A 135 14.68 -2.51 -3.01
C THR A 135 14.12 -3.22 -4.25
N CYS A 136 13.19 -2.63 -5.00
CA CYS A 136 12.50 -3.32 -6.08
C CYS A 136 13.34 -3.54 -7.35
N GLY A 137 14.40 -2.73 -7.56
CA GLY A 137 15.30 -2.85 -8.73
C GLY A 137 14.68 -2.42 -10.06
N LEU A 138 13.61 -1.63 -10.03
CA LEU A 138 12.94 -1.08 -11.21
C LEU A 138 12.96 0.46 -11.19
N ASP A 139 12.79 1.09 -12.34
CA ASP A 139 12.96 2.54 -12.51
C ASP A 139 11.65 3.33 -12.28
N ARG A 140 10.54 2.65 -12.06
CA ARG A 140 9.25 3.29 -11.83
C ARG A 140 8.33 2.43 -10.97
N SER A 141 7.44 3.10 -10.26
CA SER A 141 6.41 2.47 -9.45
C SER A 141 5.03 2.97 -9.87
N ILE A 142 4.05 2.07 -9.79
CA ILE A 142 2.66 2.34 -10.14
C ILE A 142 1.72 1.77 -9.05
N LEU A 143 0.61 2.43 -8.82
CA LEU A 143 -0.41 2.00 -7.86
C LEU A 143 -1.79 2.51 -8.27
N SER A 144 -2.83 1.99 -7.61
CA SER A 144 -4.17 2.57 -7.67
C SER A 144 -4.66 2.98 -6.29
N ALA A 145 -5.37 4.10 -6.22
CA ALA A 145 -5.98 4.61 -5.00
C ALA A 145 -7.38 5.15 -5.30
N ILE A 146 -8.28 5.12 -4.32
CA ILE A 146 -9.63 5.69 -4.47
C ILE A 146 -9.49 7.14 -4.96
N ASP A 147 -10.22 7.50 -6.02
CA ASP A 147 -10.12 8.80 -6.69
C ASP A 147 -10.85 9.91 -5.92
N THR A 148 -10.39 10.16 -4.70
CA THR A 148 -10.85 11.24 -3.80
C THR A 148 -9.64 11.96 -3.21
N ASP A 149 -9.82 13.16 -2.65
CA ASP A 149 -8.75 13.81 -1.85
C ASP A 149 -8.64 13.11 -0.49
N SER A 150 -7.87 12.03 -0.47
CA SER A 150 -7.63 11.19 0.71
C SER A 150 -6.23 11.39 1.29
N PRO A 151 -6.00 11.05 2.58
CA PRO A 151 -4.66 11.03 3.15
C PRO A 151 -3.68 10.16 2.35
N ALA A 152 -4.14 9.04 1.79
CA ALA A 152 -3.33 8.16 0.96
C ALA A 152 -2.86 8.88 -0.32
N ARG A 153 -3.77 9.54 -1.07
CA ARG A 153 -3.37 10.28 -2.27
C ARG A 153 -2.47 11.46 -1.97
N ARG A 154 -2.68 12.16 -0.84
CA ARG A 154 -1.75 13.23 -0.41
C ARG A 154 -0.36 12.67 -0.11
N LEU A 155 -0.29 11.50 0.56
CA LEU A 155 0.97 10.79 0.77
C LEU A 155 1.66 10.47 -0.56
N TYR A 156 0.96 9.85 -1.52
CA TYR A 156 1.54 9.47 -2.81
C TYR A 156 2.03 10.69 -3.58
N ARG A 157 1.25 11.76 -3.66
CA ARG A 157 1.69 13.01 -4.30
C ARG A 157 2.94 13.60 -3.64
N SER A 158 3.03 13.56 -2.31
CA SER A 158 4.22 14.03 -1.59
C SER A 158 5.46 13.16 -1.80
N LEU A 159 5.28 11.95 -2.35
CA LEU A 159 6.33 11.02 -2.77
C LEU A 159 6.62 11.11 -4.28
N GLY A 160 6.04 12.08 -5.00
CA GLY A 160 6.28 12.28 -6.42
C GLY A 160 5.37 11.50 -7.36
N TYR A 161 4.38 10.77 -6.85
CA TYR A 161 3.38 10.12 -7.71
C TYR A 161 2.46 11.16 -8.36
N THR A 162 2.24 11.00 -9.65
CA THR A 162 1.29 11.80 -10.45
C THR A 162 0.15 10.93 -10.96
N ASP A 163 -0.99 11.54 -11.25
CA ASP A 163 -2.13 10.83 -11.81
C ASP A 163 -1.82 10.46 -13.29
N LEU A 164 -1.83 9.17 -13.59
CA LEU A 164 -1.67 8.62 -14.95
C LEU A 164 -3.02 8.38 -15.63
N ALA A 165 -4.04 8.01 -14.85
CA ALA A 165 -5.42 7.91 -15.26
C ALA A 165 -6.32 8.14 -14.05
N ARG A 166 -7.51 8.68 -14.28
CA ARG A 166 -8.52 8.94 -13.25
C ARG A 166 -9.85 8.31 -13.63
N GLN A 167 -10.76 8.21 -12.65
CA GLN A 167 -12.10 7.65 -12.82
C GLN A 167 -12.08 6.21 -13.36
N VAL A 168 -11.07 5.44 -12.94
CA VAL A 168 -10.94 4.02 -13.30
C VAL A 168 -11.94 3.21 -12.50
N LEU A 169 -12.80 2.47 -13.19
CA LEU A 169 -13.82 1.61 -12.58
C LEU A 169 -13.32 0.17 -12.52
N PHE A 170 -13.15 -0.35 -11.32
CA PHE A 170 -12.90 -1.77 -11.11
C PHE A 170 -14.23 -2.52 -10.93
N PRO A 171 -14.42 -3.70 -11.52
CA PRO A 171 -15.71 -4.40 -11.55
C PRO A 171 -16.40 -4.62 -10.19
N SER A 172 -15.60 -4.74 -9.11
CA SER A 172 -16.14 -4.99 -7.77
C SER A 172 -16.02 -3.79 -6.83
N ALA A 173 -15.58 -2.64 -7.33
CA ALA A 173 -15.34 -1.48 -6.47
C ALA A 173 -16.53 -0.48 -6.56
N PRO A 174 -17.03 -0.01 -5.40
CA PRO A 174 -18.18 0.92 -5.39
C PRO A 174 -17.78 2.37 -5.75
N ARG A 175 -16.50 2.65 -5.89
CA ARG A 175 -15.94 3.98 -6.16
C ARG A 175 -14.88 3.92 -7.25
N PRO A 176 -14.74 4.98 -8.05
CA PRO A 176 -13.64 5.07 -9.02
C PRO A 176 -12.27 5.20 -8.32
N TYR A 177 -11.24 4.79 -9.03
CA TYR A 177 -9.85 4.88 -8.61
C TYR A 177 -9.06 5.82 -9.53
N ALA A 178 -7.98 6.37 -9.01
CA ALA A 178 -6.90 6.95 -9.80
C ALA A 178 -5.77 5.95 -9.89
N VAL A 179 -5.21 5.77 -11.07
CA VAL A 179 -3.92 5.11 -11.27
C VAL A 179 -2.85 6.17 -11.20
N MET A 180 -1.86 5.96 -10.35
CA MET A 180 -0.79 6.93 -10.12
C MET A 180 0.57 6.27 -10.33
N GLY A 181 1.55 7.02 -10.84
CA GLY A 181 2.91 6.54 -11.07
C GLY A 181 3.97 7.54 -10.63
N ALA A 182 5.11 7.03 -10.24
CA ALA A 182 6.30 7.81 -9.91
C ALA A 182 7.56 7.17 -10.50
N PRO A 183 8.53 7.96 -10.98
CA PRO A 183 9.87 7.46 -11.26
C PRO A 183 10.55 7.07 -9.94
N LEU A 184 11.46 6.11 -10.02
CA LEU A 184 12.28 5.68 -8.87
C LEU A 184 13.74 6.10 -9.07
N PRO A 185 14.48 6.38 -7.99
CA PRO A 185 14.03 6.34 -6.59
C PRO A 185 13.06 7.48 -6.22
N LEU A 186 12.22 7.23 -5.20
CA LEU A 186 11.32 8.28 -4.70
C LEU A 186 12.10 9.43 -4.05
N PRO A 187 11.59 10.68 -4.06
CA PRO A 187 12.22 11.81 -3.37
C PRO A 187 12.43 11.50 -1.88
N ARG A 188 13.64 11.70 -1.41
CA ARG A 188 13.96 11.67 0.03
C ARG A 188 13.63 13.04 0.62
N SER A 189 12.74 13.10 1.61
CA SER A 189 12.42 14.32 2.37
C SER A 189 13.42 14.54 3.49
#